data_8e80cc070b4e147ee6bfb443c0d578bd
#
_entry.id   8e80cc070b4e147ee6bfb443c0d578bd
#
_cell.length_a   1.000
_cell.length_b   1.000
_cell.length_c   1.000
_cell.angle_alpha   90.00
_cell.angle_beta   90.00
_cell.angle_gamma   90.00
#
_symmetry.space_group_name_H-M   'P 1'
#
loop_
_entity.id
_entity.type
_entity.pdbx_description
1 polymer ?
#
loop_
_entity_poly.entity_id
_entity_poly.type
_entity_poly.pdbx_seq_one_letter_code
_entity_poly.pdbx_strand_id
1 'polypeptide(L)'
;KLKRILYPENMLFKMIILNCGLLLLVTLVLTAAGNYIYEESIAERSYANTMEIQNQVLKSLDLIFKSVEDNVEALGNYPEVQEYLKVDAENQQASRVELERQVRDLLLDYSRIYSEYLNIVVVSEKGQYLSNDSYRVKKLPLTEEKWYQDAVLANGELVLSPTSLGRNLKAWKNYSTDNYVSTVKLICDRQTSAGIGVILIDLDLKSIQNLVEDITMGQTGFGYIQDSQGHVLYAPQNEVVYRMNPNWVTDGESGRVRCRIKGKDYNVIYSHSKYTDLTAVGVFDWGKTIEGISRARTVSKWIAVIIMIFAAGA
;
A
#
# COMPACT_ATOMS: atom_id res chain seq x y z
N LYS A 1 54.56 -38.58 -5.55
CA LYS A 1 54.53 -37.59 -4.43
C LYS A 1 53.23 -37.66 -3.62
N LEU A 2 52.04 -37.76 -4.23
CA LEU A 2 50.74 -37.87 -3.50
C LEU A 2 50.65 -39.14 -2.60
N LYS A 3 51.19 -40.30 -3.03
CA LYS A 3 51.19 -41.54 -2.23
C LYS A 3 52.02 -41.43 -0.92
N ARG A 4 53.07 -40.59 -0.90
CA ARG A 4 53.90 -40.37 0.29
C ARG A 4 53.26 -39.45 1.34
N ILE A 5 52.34 -38.61 0.92
CA ILE A 5 51.53 -37.74 1.80
C ILE A 5 50.38 -38.52 2.43
N LEU A 6 49.80 -39.48 1.69
CA LEU A 6 48.65 -40.29 2.15
C LEU A 6 49.06 -41.49 3.05
N TYR A 7 50.36 -41.93 3.02
CA TYR A 7 50.85 -43.01 3.83
C TYR A 7 52.16 -42.65 4.54
N PRO A 8 52.16 -41.79 5.54
CA PRO A 8 53.29 -41.49 6.36
C PRO A 8 53.57 -42.68 7.30
N GLU A 9 54.85 -43.06 7.48
CA GLU A 9 55.30 -44.16 8.39
C GLU A 9 55.04 -43.82 9.86
N ASN A 10 54.93 -42.56 10.24
CA ASN A 10 54.66 -42.09 11.59
C ASN A 10 53.18 -42.17 12.00
N MET A 11 52.91 -42.94 13.04
CA MET A 11 51.58 -43.17 13.61
C MET A 11 50.92 -41.85 14.09
N LEU A 12 51.72 -40.93 14.64
CA LEU A 12 51.27 -39.57 15.04
C LEU A 12 50.72 -38.75 13.88
N PHE A 13 51.40 -38.81 12.73
CA PHE A 13 50.96 -38.05 11.55
C PHE A 13 49.65 -38.59 10.96
N LYS A 14 49.42 -39.92 11.04
CA LYS A 14 48.12 -40.52 10.67
C LYS A 14 47.00 -40.08 11.60
N MET A 15 47.21 -39.98 12.89
CA MET A 15 46.25 -39.51 13.87
C MET A 15 45.93 -38.04 13.68
N ILE A 16 46.91 -37.19 13.37
CA ILE A 16 46.71 -35.76 13.08
C ILE A 16 45.87 -35.59 11.84
N ILE A 17 46.16 -36.29 10.73
CA ILE A 17 45.35 -36.22 9.49
C ILE A 17 43.94 -36.70 9.73
N LEU A 18 43.72 -37.76 10.49
CA LEU A 18 42.40 -38.29 10.82
C LEU A 18 41.59 -37.28 11.64
N ASN A 19 42.19 -36.70 12.68
CA ASN A 19 41.55 -35.68 13.52
C ASN A 19 41.24 -34.39 12.75
N CYS A 20 42.19 -33.92 11.93
CA CYS A 20 41.94 -32.75 11.05
C CYS A 20 40.82 -33.03 10.03
N GLY A 21 40.78 -34.22 9.44
CA GLY A 21 39.72 -34.65 8.53
C GLY A 21 38.35 -34.72 9.21
N LEU A 22 38.32 -35.28 10.44
CA LEU A 22 37.09 -35.34 11.23
C LEU A 22 36.56 -33.92 11.62
N LEU A 23 37.47 -33.07 12.10
CA LEU A 23 37.14 -31.65 12.41
C LEU A 23 36.63 -30.92 11.18
N LEU A 24 37.26 -31.11 10.02
CA LEU A 24 36.82 -30.51 8.76
C LEU A 24 35.42 -30.98 8.38
N LEU A 25 35.14 -32.27 8.47
CA LEU A 25 33.84 -32.85 8.15
C LEU A 25 32.74 -32.31 9.10
N VAL A 26 33.01 -32.29 10.41
CA VAL A 26 32.06 -31.74 11.40
C VAL A 26 31.84 -30.28 11.17
N THR A 27 32.85 -29.47 10.90
CA THR A 27 32.70 -28.03 10.62
C THR A 27 31.92 -27.79 9.34
N LEU A 28 32.15 -28.60 8.29
CA LEU A 28 31.37 -28.50 7.04
C LEU A 28 29.89 -28.83 7.23
N VAL A 29 29.59 -29.90 7.97
CA VAL A 29 28.21 -30.31 8.27
C VAL A 29 27.51 -29.25 9.12
N LEU A 30 28.14 -28.76 10.19
CA LEU A 30 27.59 -27.72 11.05
C LEU A 30 27.36 -26.41 10.31
N THR A 31 28.31 -26.02 9.42
CA THR A 31 28.16 -24.81 8.62
C THR A 31 27.03 -24.96 7.60
N ALA A 32 26.89 -26.12 6.96
CA ALA A 32 25.81 -26.37 6.00
C ALA A 32 24.44 -26.39 6.70
N ALA A 33 24.31 -27.10 7.81
CA ALA A 33 23.08 -27.15 8.60
C ALA A 33 22.73 -25.78 9.20
N GLY A 34 23.70 -25.07 9.75
CA GLY A 34 23.51 -23.72 10.30
C GLY A 34 23.06 -22.73 9.23
N ASN A 35 23.64 -22.76 8.02
CA ASN A 35 23.22 -21.90 6.92
C ASN A 35 21.78 -22.18 6.48
N TYR A 36 21.40 -23.46 6.38
CA TYR A 36 20.05 -23.84 6.00
C TYR A 36 19.00 -23.32 7.01
N ILE A 37 19.22 -23.59 8.30
CA ILE A 37 18.33 -23.14 9.38
C ILE A 37 18.27 -21.59 9.43
N TYR A 38 19.41 -20.94 9.20
CA TYR A 38 19.49 -19.47 9.24
C TYR A 38 18.74 -18.81 8.07
N GLU A 39 18.87 -19.35 6.84
CA GLU A 39 18.13 -18.88 5.67
C GLU A 39 16.62 -18.97 5.89
N GLU A 40 16.14 -20.12 6.39
CA GLU A 40 14.73 -20.34 6.66
C GLU A 40 14.22 -19.42 7.79
N SER A 41 14.97 -19.31 8.89
CA SER A 41 14.61 -18.45 10.02
C SER A 41 14.55 -16.96 9.64
N ILE A 42 15.49 -16.47 8.81
CA ILE A 42 15.46 -15.08 8.33
C ILE A 42 14.28 -14.85 7.39
N ALA A 43 14.03 -15.78 6.47
CA ALA A 43 12.91 -15.68 5.55
C ALA A 43 11.56 -15.59 6.30
N GLU A 44 11.37 -16.45 7.30
CA GLU A 44 10.15 -16.45 8.11
C GLU A 44 10.03 -15.19 8.98
N ARG A 45 11.10 -14.73 9.62
CA ARG A 45 11.08 -13.48 10.39
C ARG A 45 10.84 -12.26 9.52
N SER A 46 11.47 -12.20 8.34
CA SER A 46 11.25 -11.12 7.38
C SER A 46 9.80 -11.11 6.91
N TYR A 47 9.23 -12.28 6.61
CA TYR A 47 7.82 -12.43 6.26
C TYR A 47 6.89 -11.92 7.38
N ALA A 48 7.08 -12.43 8.60
CA ALA A 48 6.26 -12.05 9.74
C ALA A 48 6.33 -10.53 10.02
N ASN A 49 7.53 -9.95 10.02
CA ASN A 49 7.70 -8.50 10.22
C ASN A 49 7.04 -7.68 9.11
N THR A 50 7.20 -8.10 7.84
CA THR A 50 6.57 -7.39 6.72
C THR A 50 5.05 -7.44 6.82
N MET A 51 4.48 -8.59 7.14
CA MET A 51 3.04 -8.72 7.35
C MET A 51 2.54 -7.84 8.50
N GLU A 52 3.28 -7.77 9.59
CA GLU A 52 2.93 -6.91 10.73
C GLU A 52 2.92 -5.43 10.32
N ILE A 53 3.95 -4.97 9.61
CA ILE A 53 4.02 -3.59 9.09
C ILE A 53 2.86 -3.33 8.12
N GLN A 54 2.60 -4.26 7.18
CA GLN A 54 1.49 -4.12 6.23
C GLN A 54 0.14 -4.01 6.95
N ASN A 55 -0.09 -4.83 7.98
CA ASN A 55 -1.31 -4.76 8.79
C ASN A 55 -1.42 -3.43 9.55
N GLN A 56 -0.32 -2.88 10.04
CA GLN A 56 -0.30 -1.55 10.67
C GLN A 56 -0.63 -0.45 9.65
N VAL A 57 -0.05 -0.52 8.44
CA VAL A 57 -0.33 0.42 7.35
C VAL A 57 -1.81 0.34 6.96
N LEU A 58 -2.35 -0.85 6.73
CA LEU A 58 -3.76 -1.04 6.41
C LEU A 58 -4.68 -0.50 7.50
N LYS A 59 -4.37 -0.79 8.76
CA LYS A 59 -5.13 -0.25 9.90
C LYS A 59 -5.09 1.28 9.94
N SER A 60 -3.97 1.89 9.61
CA SER A 60 -3.85 3.35 9.52
C SER A 60 -4.67 3.90 8.36
N LEU A 61 -4.67 3.23 7.21
CA LEU A 61 -5.52 3.58 6.06
C LEU A 61 -7.00 3.44 6.41
N ASP A 62 -7.40 2.35 7.07
CA ASP A 62 -8.77 2.15 7.54
C ASP A 62 -9.23 3.28 8.45
N LEU A 63 -8.37 3.76 9.37
CA LEU A 63 -8.68 4.89 10.23
C LEU A 63 -8.81 6.20 9.44
N ILE A 64 -7.94 6.44 8.46
CA ILE A 64 -8.03 7.61 7.58
C ILE A 64 -9.37 7.61 6.83
N PHE A 65 -9.70 6.51 6.15
CA PHE A 65 -10.94 6.43 5.39
C PHE A 65 -12.18 6.43 6.27
N LYS A 66 -12.12 5.85 7.47
CA LYS A 66 -13.19 5.96 8.46
C LYS A 66 -13.40 7.41 8.91
N SER A 67 -12.33 8.14 9.17
CA SER A 67 -12.42 9.57 9.50
C SER A 67 -13.02 10.39 8.36
N VAL A 68 -12.65 10.08 7.11
CA VAL A 68 -13.24 10.72 5.92
C VAL A 68 -14.73 10.40 5.85
N GLU A 69 -15.12 9.16 6.05
CA GLU A 69 -16.52 8.75 6.04
C GLU A 69 -17.35 9.51 7.09
N ASP A 70 -16.85 9.56 8.33
CA ASP A 70 -17.51 10.28 9.43
C ASP A 70 -17.62 11.79 9.12
N ASN A 71 -16.59 12.39 8.53
CA ASN A 71 -16.59 13.78 8.12
C ASN A 71 -17.55 14.07 6.96
N VAL A 72 -17.62 13.19 5.95
CA VAL A 72 -18.58 13.31 4.84
C VAL A 72 -20.01 13.21 5.37
N GLU A 73 -20.25 12.28 6.30
CA GLU A 73 -21.55 12.12 6.92
C GLU A 73 -21.94 13.36 7.77
N ALA A 74 -21.01 13.85 8.58
CA ALA A 74 -21.21 15.07 9.34
C ALA A 74 -21.52 16.27 8.41
N LEU A 75 -20.71 16.44 7.35
CA LEU A 75 -20.91 17.51 6.36
C LEU A 75 -22.27 17.38 5.64
N GLY A 76 -22.62 16.16 5.21
CA GLY A 76 -23.91 15.88 4.56
C GLY A 76 -25.12 16.10 5.46
N ASN A 77 -24.93 16.05 6.78
CA ASN A 77 -25.97 16.26 7.78
C ASN A 77 -26.13 17.74 8.23
N TYR A 78 -25.29 18.65 7.75
CA TYR A 78 -25.52 20.08 8.03
C TYR A 78 -26.86 20.56 7.41
N PRO A 79 -27.66 21.35 8.14
CA PRO A 79 -28.95 21.83 7.64
C PRO A 79 -28.84 22.54 6.28
N GLU A 80 -27.80 23.35 6.12
CA GLU A 80 -27.55 24.12 4.89
C GLU A 80 -27.22 23.19 3.71
N VAL A 81 -26.48 22.12 3.94
CA VAL A 81 -26.16 21.12 2.91
C VAL A 81 -27.39 20.31 2.54
N GLN A 82 -28.18 19.87 3.54
CA GLN A 82 -29.42 19.15 3.34
C GLN A 82 -30.43 20.00 2.54
N GLU A 83 -30.54 21.28 2.88
CA GLU A 83 -31.43 22.22 2.17
C GLU A 83 -30.94 22.45 0.73
N TYR A 84 -29.62 22.68 0.54
CA TYR A 84 -29.04 22.89 -0.79
C TYR A 84 -29.28 21.70 -1.73
N LEU A 85 -29.10 20.47 -1.21
CA LEU A 85 -29.28 19.25 -2.01
C LEU A 85 -30.74 19.05 -2.47
N LYS A 86 -31.72 19.57 -1.73
CA LYS A 86 -33.17 19.43 -2.01
C LYS A 86 -33.75 20.54 -2.84
N VAL A 87 -33.17 21.76 -2.79
CA VAL A 87 -33.74 22.94 -3.43
C VAL A 87 -33.76 22.81 -4.95
N ASP A 88 -34.90 23.16 -5.55
CA ASP A 88 -35.05 23.31 -7.01
C ASP A 88 -34.34 24.58 -7.51
N ALA A 89 -33.58 24.44 -8.59
CA ALA A 89 -32.85 25.55 -9.22
C ALA A 89 -33.79 26.73 -9.69
N GLU A 90 -35.04 26.43 -9.92
CA GLU A 90 -36.01 27.37 -10.54
C GLU A 90 -36.78 28.20 -9.53
N ASN A 91 -36.84 27.78 -8.25
CA ASN A 91 -37.63 28.44 -7.21
C ASN A 91 -36.79 29.18 -6.19
N GLN A 92 -36.99 30.49 -5.99
CA GLN A 92 -36.39 31.34 -4.93
C GLN A 92 -34.92 31.76 -5.13
N GLN A 93 -34.65 32.55 -6.12
CA GLN A 93 -33.30 32.99 -6.51
C GLN A 93 -32.52 33.74 -5.40
N ALA A 94 -33.15 34.56 -4.58
CA ALA A 94 -32.45 35.32 -3.53
C ALA A 94 -32.05 34.44 -2.31
N SER A 95 -32.91 33.56 -1.85
CA SER A 95 -32.63 32.62 -0.75
C SER A 95 -31.56 31.60 -1.13
N ARG A 96 -31.52 31.23 -2.40
CA ARG A 96 -30.56 30.30 -2.95
C ARG A 96 -29.13 30.83 -2.95
N VAL A 97 -28.92 32.08 -3.34
CA VAL A 97 -27.60 32.71 -3.37
C VAL A 97 -26.97 32.72 -1.96
N GLU A 98 -27.77 33.03 -0.95
CA GLU A 98 -27.32 33.01 0.44
C GLU A 98 -27.00 31.56 0.90
N LEU A 99 -27.82 30.58 0.56
CA LEU A 99 -27.59 29.17 0.88
C LEU A 99 -26.31 28.63 0.20
N GLU A 100 -26.12 28.95 -1.09
CA GLU A 100 -24.89 28.59 -1.82
C GLU A 100 -23.65 29.20 -1.17
N ARG A 101 -23.75 30.43 -0.66
CA ARG A 101 -22.65 31.08 0.07
C ARG A 101 -22.35 30.34 1.37
N GLN A 102 -23.37 30.02 2.17
CA GLN A 102 -23.22 29.31 3.45
C GLN A 102 -22.59 27.92 3.25
N VAL A 103 -23.08 27.15 2.27
CA VAL A 103 -22.49 25.84 1.95
C VAL A 103 -21.04 26.00 1.48
N ARG A 104 -20.75 26.98 0.61
CA ARG A 104 -19.37 27.23 0.15
C ARG A 104 -18.43 27.60 1.30
N ASP A 105 -18.87 28.46 2.21
CA ASP A 105 -18.08 28.83 3.39
C ASP A 105 -17.80 27.58 4.24
N LEU A 106 -18.80 26.72 4.44
CA LEU A 106 -18.65 25.45 5.14
C LEU A 106 -17.62 24.51 4.46
N LEU A 107 -17.68 24.36 3.12
CA LEU A 107 -16.69 23.55 2.38
C LEU A 107 -15.27 24.10 2.52
N LEU A 108 -15.13 25.44 2.51
CA LEU A 108 -13.85 26.11 2.73
C LEU A 108 -13.33 25.88 4.16
N ASP A 109 -14.19 25.93 5.16
CA ASP A 109 -13.79 25.66 6.54
C ASP A 109 -13.35 24.21 6.75
N TYR A 110 -14.08 23.24 6.16
CA TYR A 110 -13.64 21.84 6.16
C TYR A 110 -12.27 21.65 5.50
N SER A 111 -12.04 22.28 4.33
CA SER A 111 -10.73 22.19 3.66
C SER A 111 -9.57 22.90 4.39
N ARG A 112 -9.88 23.82 5.32
CA ARG A 112 -8.88 24.46 6.18
C ARG A 112 -8.58 23.64 7.43
N ILE A 113 -9.62 22.98 7.99
CA ILE A 113 -9.47 22.11 9.18
C ILE A 113 -8.73 20.83 8.79
N TYR A 114 -9.09 20.23 7.65
CA TYR A 114 -8.52 18.99 7.14
C TYR A 114 -7.64 19.31 5.92
N SER A 115 -6.36 19.58 6.18
CA SER A 115 -5.41 20.02 5.15
C SER A 115 -5.17 18.99 4.03
N GLU A 116 -5.50 17.73 4.30
CA GLU A 116 -5.49 16.64 3.33
C GLU A 116 -6.67 16.66 2.35
N TYR A 117 -7.73 17.45 2.59
CA TYR A 117 -8.85 17.60 1.69
C TYR A 117 -8.54 18.65 0.62
N LEU A 118 -8.05 18.21 -0.51
CA LEU A 118 -7.66 19.09 -1.63
C LEU A 118 -8.89 19.73 -2.27
N ASN A 119 -9.97 18.98 -2.38
CA ASN A 119 -11.20 19.42 -3.01
C ASN A 119 -12.42 18.72 -2.40
N ILE A 120 -13.49 19.46 -2.18
CA ILE A 120 -14.77 18.96 -1.71
C ILE A 120 -15.83 19.41 -2.69
N VAL A 121 -16.60 18.46 -3.21
CA VAL A 121 -17.68 18.73 -4.16
C VAL A 121 -18.98 18.14 -3.64
N VAL A 122 -20.02 18.96 -3.61
CA VAL A 122 -21.38 18.56 -3.26
C VAL A 122 -22.24 18.63 -4.52
N VAL A 123 -22.89 17.53 -4.89
CA VAL A 123 -23.70 17.43 -6.10
C VAL A 123 -25.09 16.91 -5.75
N SER A 124 -26.14 17.65 -6.08
CA SER A 124 -27.53 17.22 -5.90
C SER A 124 -27.95 16.18 -6.94
N GLU A 125 -29.01 15.43 -6.70
CA GLU A 125 -29.61 14.52 -7.69
C GLU A 125 -30.08 15.23 -8.96
N LYS A 126 -30.36 16.54 -8.88
CA LYS A 126 -30.76 17.41 -10.01
C LYS A 126 -29.56 17.96 -10.79
N GLY A 127 -28.33 17.59 -10.44
CA GLY A 127 -27.09 17.98 -11.12
C GLY A 127 -26.55 19.37 -10.76
N GLN A 128 -27.13 20.03 -9.74
CA GLN A 128 -26.52 21.24 -9.16
C GLN A 128 -25.29 20.87 -8.39
N TYR A 129 -24.27 21.71 -8.39
CA TYR A 129 -23.04 21.42 -7.64
C TYR A 129 -22.41 22.66 -7.02
N LEU A 130 -21.73 22.47 -5.92
CA LEU A 130 -20.83 23.43 -5.29
C LEU A 130 -19.50 22.75 -4.99
N SER A 131 -18.44 23.54 -5.03
CA SER A 131 -17.10 23.08 -4.68
C SER A 131 -16.31 24.21 -4.03
N ASN A 132 -15.34 23.85 -3.17
CA ASN A 132 -14.38 24.79 -2.61
C ASN A 132 -13.26 25.18 -3.60
N ASP A 133 -12.82 24.26 -4.48
CA ASP A 133 -11.64 24.50 -5.34
C ASP A 133 -11.76 23.94 -6.77
N SER A 134 -12.96 23.55 -7.25
CA SER A 134 -13.08 23.02 -8.60
C SER A 134 -14.25 23.58 -9.41
N TYR A 135 -14.17 23.42 -10.72
CA TYR A 135 -15.21 23.82 -11.66
C TYR A 135 -15.46 22.71 -12.69
N ARG A 136 -16.68 22.70 -13.21
CA ARG A 136 -17.10 21.78 -14.27
C ARG A 136 -16.52 22.21 -15.63
N VAL A 137 -15.87 21.27 -16.31
CA VAL A 137 -15.20 21.52 -17.60
C VAL A 137 -16.19 21.50 -18.76
N LYS A 138 -17.07 20.50 -18.79
CA LYS A 138 -18.09 20.33 -19.84
C LYS A 138 -19.46 20.62 -19.27
N LYS A 139 -20.40 21.05 -20.11
CA LYS A 139 -21.82 21.31 -19.71
C LYS A 139 -22.62 20.02 -19.45
N LEU A 140 -21.97 18.85 -19.41
CA LEU A 140 -22.60 17.57 -19.07
C LEU A 140 -22.91 17.50 -17.57
N PRO A 141 -24.02 16.88 -17.16
CA PRO A 141 -24.36 16.72 -15.76
C PRO A 141 -23.29 15.88 -15.03
N LEU A 142 -22.93 16.28 -13.79
CA LEU A 142 -22.03 15.48 -12.96
C LEU A 142 -22.68 14.18 -12.47
N THR A 143 -23.98 14.11 -12.47
CA THR A 143 -24.77 12.92 -12.14
C THR A 143 -24.60 11.77 -13.13
N GLU A 144 -24.11 12.05 -14.35
CA GLU A 144 -23.79 11.03 -15.36
C GLU A 144 -22.35 10.50 -15.23
N GLU A 145 -21.53 11.10 -14.38
CA GLU A 145 -20.16 10.65 -14.14
C GLU A 145 -20.14 9.32 -13.36
N LYS A 146 -19.18 8.46 -13.71
CA LYS A 146 -19.06 7.13 -13.09
C LYS A 146 -18.97 7.20 -11.57
N TRP A 147 -18.16 8.10 -11.04
CA TRP A 147 -17.97 8.27 -9.59
C TRP A 147 -19.28 8.62 -8.86
N TYR A 148 -20.18 9.41 -9.50
CA TYR A 148 -21.48 9.71 -8.94
C TYR A 148 -22.38 8.48 -8.92
N GLN A 149 -22.41 7.74 -10.03
CA GLN A 149 -23.20 6.51 -10.15
C GLN A 149 -22.71 5.42 -9.18
N ASP A 150 -21.39 5.28 -9.03
CA ASP A 150 -20.81 4.34 -8.07
C ASP A 150 -21.24 4.66 -6.63
N ALA A 151 -21.28 5.95 -6.24
CA ALA A 151 -21.77 6.37 -4.93
C ALA A 151 -23.28 6.08 -4.73
N VAL A 152 -24.09 6.26 -5.76
CA VAL A 152 -25.52 5.94 -5.71
C VAL A 152 -25.73 4.43 -5.58
N LEU A 153 -24.96 3.61 -6.31
CA LEU A 153 -25.03 2.15 -6.24
C LEU A 153 -24.60 1.61 -4.87
N ALA A 154 -23.60 2.25 -4.25
CA ALA A 154 -23.10 1.88 -2.92
C ALA A 154 -24.07 2.23 -1.78
N ASN A 155 -25.13 2.98 -2.08
CA ASN A 155 -26.27 3.21 -1.19
C ASN A 155 -25.89 3.66 0.24
N GLY A 156 -24.96 4.62 0.34
CA GLY A 156 -24.52 5.22 1.60
C GLY A 156 -23.22 4.67 2.18
N GLU A 157 -22.60 3.66 1.56
CA GLU A 157 -21.22 3.28 1.85
C GLU A 157 -20.24 4.25 1.19
N LEU A 158 -19.07 4.46 1.81
CA LEU A 158 -18.00 5.25 1.23
C LEU A 158 -17.33 4.46 0.11
N VAL A 159 -17.26 5.03 -1.09
CA VAL A 159 -16.58 4.42 -2.24
C VAL A 159 -15.27 5.13 -2.53
N LEU A 160 -14.20 4.36 -2.70
CA LEU A 160 -12.95 4.83 -3.26
C LEU A 160 -13.08 4.88 -4.79
N SER A 161 -12.97 6.07 -5.35
CA SER A 161 -12.99 6.26 -6.81
C SER A 161 -11.57 6.53 -7.29
N PRO A 162 -10.97 5.63 -8.08
CA PRO A 162 -9.68 5.91 -8.70
C PRO A 162 -9.76 7.21 -9.49
N THR A 163 -8.71 8.02 -9.41
CA THR A 163 -8.63 9.26 -10.19
C THR A 163 -8.70 8.93 -11.67
N SER A 164 -9.85 9.18 -12.29
CA SER A 164 -10.01 8.95 -13.72
C SER A 164 -9.51 10.14 -14.51
N LEU A 165 -8.57 9.89 -15.41
CA LEU A 165 -8.24 10.84 -16.47
C LEU A 165 -9.53 11.21 -17.24
N GLY A 166 -9.86 12.49 -17.28
CA GLY A 166 -11.04 12.96 -18.02
C GLY A 166 -12.30 13.24 -17.20
N ARG A 167 -12.22 13.19 -15.86
CA ARG A 167 -13.31 13.64 -14.99
C ARG A 167 -13.80 15.07 -15.39
N ASN A 168 -15.09 15.29 -15.39
CA ASN A 168 -15.70 16.57 -15.77
C ASN A 168 -15.58 17.64 -14.65
N LEU A 169 -14.57 17.53 -13.82
CA LEU A 169 -14.19 18.50 -12.79
C LEU A 169 -12.70 18.81 -12.93
N LYS A 170 -12.36 20.09 -12.83
CA LYS A 170 -10.98 20.56 -12.83
C LYS A 170 -10.77 21.51 -11.65
N ALA A 171 -9.74 21.26 -10.87
CA ALA A 171 -9.35 22.12 -9.78
C ALA A 171 -8.76 23.44 -10.29
N TRP A 172 -8.98 24.54 -9.53
CA TRP A 172 -8.31 25.81 -9.76
C TRP A 172 -6.84 25.74 -9.42
N LYS A 173 -6.48 25.01 -8.33
CA LYS A 173 -5.10 24.70 -7.99
C LYS A 173 -4.61 23.54 -8.85
N ASN A 174 -3.43 23.69 -9.44
CA ASN A 174 -2.80 22.62 -10.20
C ASN A 174 -2.19 21.59 -9.23
N TYR A 175 -2.88 20.49 -8.98
CA TYR A 175 -2.30 19.28 -8.43
C TYR A 175 -2.40 18.15 -9.46
N SER A 176 -1.37 17.28 -9.47
CA SER A 176 -1.35 16.14 -10.39
C SER A 176 -2.43 15.12 -10.01
N THR A 177 -3.05 14.52 -11.02
CA THR A 177 -4.01 13.42 -10.83
C THR A 177 -3.40 12.22 -10.09
N ASP A 178 -2.08 12.08 -10.13
CA ASP A 178 -1.35 11.00 -9.46
C ASP A 178 -1.12 11.27 -7.97
N ASN A 179 -1.51 12.45 -7.47
CA ASN A 179 -1.24 12.87 -6.10
C ASN A 179 -2.47 12.87 -5.19
N TYR A 180 -3.62 12.42 -5.67
CA TYR A 180 -4.83 12.34 -4.86
C TYR A 180 -5.67 11.09 -5.17
N VAL A 181 -6.47 10.69 -4.21
CA VAL A 181 -7.53 9.69 -4.36
C VAL A 181 -8.86 10.36 -4.05
N SER A 182 -9.89 10.01 -4.82
CA SER A 182 -11.24 10.52 -4.58
C SER A 182 -12.04 9.53 -3.74
N THR A 183 -12.78 10.06 -2.78
CA THR A 183 -13.81 9.33 -2.05
C THR A 183 -15.17 9.93 -2.37
N VAL A 184 -16.18 9.08 -2.49
CA VAL A 184 -17.55 9.50 -2.79
C VAL A 184 -18.54 8.80 -1.90
N LYS A 185 -19.57 9.52 -1.45
CA LYS A 185 -20.62 8.95 -0.61
C LYS A 185 -21.97 9.57 -0.97
N LEU A 186 -23.01 8.71 -1.07
CA LEU A 186 -24.39 9.14 -1.20
C LEU A 186 -24.86 9.78 0.12
N ILE A 187 -25.46 10.95 0.03
CA ILE A 187 -26.07 11.65 1.14
C ILE A 187 -27.58 11.44 1.08
N CYS A 188 -28.12 10.98 2.19
CA CYS A 188 -29.56 10.74 2.32
C CYS A 188 -30.25 11.87 3.10
N ASP A 189 -31.50 12.09 2.77
CA ASP A 189 -32.38 12.96 3.53
C ASP A 189 -32.59 12.43 4.94
N ARG A 190 -32.41 13.30 5.95
CA ARG A 190 -32.52 12.93 7.38
C ARG A 190 -33.92 12.46 7.80
N GLN A 191 -34.96 12.84 7.06
CA GLN A 191 -36.37 12.53 7.39
C GLN A 191 -36.88 11.32 6.61
N THR A 192 -36.55 11.25 5.31
CA THR A 192 -37.08 10.25 4.40
C THR A 192 -36.13 9.11 4.10
N SER A 193 -34.85 9.26 4.46
CA SER A 193 -33.77 8.34 4.09
C SER A 193 -33.56 8.17 2.57
N ALA A 194 -34.20 9.00 1.75
CA ALA A 194 -34.00 8.99 0.31
C ALA A 194 -32.64 9.64 -0.04
N GLY A 195 -31.95 9.12 -1.05
CA GLY A 195 -30.74 9.74 -1.58
C GLY A 195 -31.05 11.09 -2.19
N ILE A 196 -30.34 12.15 -1.80
CA ILE A 196 -30.57 13.53 -2.25
C ILE A 196 -29.39 14.12 -2.99
N GLY A 197 -28.23 13.47 -2.95
CA GLY A 197 -27.02 13.92 -3.63
C GLY A 197 -25.80 13.14 -3.22
N VAL A 198 -24.65 13.54 -3.73
CA VAL A 198 -23.36 12.89 -3.49
C VAL A 198 -22.33 13.93 -3.04
N ILE A 199 -21.52 13.59 -2.05
CA ILE A 199 -20.32 14.35 -1.69
C ILE A 199 -19.10 13.59 -2.20
N LEU A 200 -18.22 14.32 -2.88
CA LEU A 200 -16.91 13.85 -3.32
C LEU A 200 -15.83 14.63 -2.59
N ILE A 201 -14.83 13.93 -2.07
CA ILE A 201 -13.60 14.51 -1.48
C ILE A 201 -12.39 13.95 -2.21
N ASP A 202 -11.53 14.84 -2.69
CA ASP A 202 -10.20 14.50 -3.20
C ASP A 202 -9.19 14.61 -2.06
N LEU A 203 -8.57 13.47 -1.71
CA LEU A 203 -7.61 13.35 -0.61
C LEU A 203 -6.18 13.38 -1.14
N ASP A 204 -5.31 14.16 -0.51
CA ASP A 204 -3.87 14.17 -0.81
C ASP A 204 -3.24 12.80 -0.47
N LEU A 205 -2.63 12.17 -1.45
CA LEU A 205 -1.93 10.89 -1.28
C LEU A 205 -0.64 10.97 -0.46
N LYS A 206 -0.18 12.17 -0.12
CA LYS A 206 1.08 12.34 0.62
C LYS A 206 1.09 11.61 1.97
N SER A 207 -0.04 11.62 2.66
CA SER A 207 -0.19 10.88 3.93
C SER A 207 -0.13 9.36 3.71
N ILE A 208 -0.75 8.88 2.63
CA ILE A 208 -0.71 7.46 2.23
C ILE A 208 0.69 7.07 1.79
N GLN A 209 1.38 7.93 1.03
CA GLN A 209 2.76 7.72 0.60
C GLN A 209 3.69 7.43 1.78
N ASN A 210 3.66 8.26 2.81
CA ASN A 210 4.51 8.09 3.99
C ASN A 210 4.27 6.73 4.66
N LEU A 211 3.00 6.30 4.77
CA LEU A 211 2.65 4.99 5.33
C LEU A 211 3.17 3.82 4.48
N VAL A 212 3.10 3.96 3.14
CA VAL A 212 3.55 2.89 2.23
C VAL A 212 5.07 2.78 2.19
N GLU A 213 5.80 3.88 2.35
CA GLU A 213 7.26 3.86 2.45
C GLU A 213 7.73 3.05 3.67
N ASP A 214 6.94 2.99 4.75
CA ASP A 214 7.23 2.19 5.94
C ASP A 214 7.17 0.67 5.67
N ILE A 215 6.40 0.21 4.68
CA ILE A 215 6.29 -1.23 4.34
C ILE A 215 7.66 -1.86 4.02
N THR A 216 8.56 -1.07 3.46
CA THR A 216 9.87 -1.55 2.99
C THR A 216 11.04 -1.07 3.84
N MET A 217 10.78 -0.51 5.03
CA MET A 217 11.79 0.07 5.89
C MET A 217 12.92 -0.94 6.19
N GLY A 218 14.14 -0.61 5.75
CA GLY A 218 15.33 -1.43 5.97
C GLY A 218 15.49 -2.64 5.03
N GLN A 219 14.63 -2.83 4.03
CA GLN A 219 14.71 -3.90 3.04
C GLN A 219 14.88 -3.35 1.62
N THR A 220 15.44 -4.19 0.74
CA THR A 220 15.60 -3.88 -0.68
C THR A 220 14.32 -4.22 -1.45
N GLY A 221 13.35 -3.32 -1.43
CA GLY A 221 12.06 -3.54 -2.06
C GLY A 221 11.28 -2.25 -2.22
N PHE A 222 10.01 -2.38 -2.54
CA PHE A 222 9.05 -1.28 -2.56
C PHE A 222 7.68 -1.81 -2.14
N GLY A 223 6.85 -0.92 -1.59
CA GLY A 223 5.45 -1.20 -1.28
C GLY A 223 4.51 -0.45 -2.20
N TYR A 224 3.30 -0.96 -2.38
CA TYR A 224 2.21 -0.27 -3.04
C TYR A 224 0.86 -0.72 -2.46
N ILE A 225 -0.17 0.07 -2.71
CA ILE A 225 -1.55 -0.20 -2.31
C ILE A 225 -2.41 -0.35 -3.55
N GLN A 226 -3.27 -1.36 -3.57
CA GLN A 226 -4.26 -1.59 -4.62
C GLN A 226 -5.63 -1.90 -4.02
N ASP A 227 -6.70 -1.71 -4.84
CA ASP A 227 -8.05 -2.15 -4.50
C ASP A 227 -8.25 -3.65 -4.82
N SER A 228 -9.44 -4.18 -4.52
CA SER A 228 -9.83 -5.56 -4.81
C SER A 228 -9.88 -5.89 -6.32
N GLN A 229 -9.97 -4.88 -7.18
CA GLN A 229 -9.95 -5.05 -8.64
C GLN A 229 -8.52 -4.99 -9.22
N GLY A 230 -7.51 -4.74 -8.38
CA GLY A 230 -6.13 -4.60 -8.78
C GLY A 230 -5.76 -3.21 -9.32
N HIS A 231 -6.63 -2.21 -9.17
CA HIS A 231 -6.26 -0.83 -9.48
C HIS A 231 -5.33 -0.29 -8.40
N VAL A 232 -4.20 0.24 -8.83
CA VAL A 232 -3.20 0.79 -7.94
C VAL A 232 -3.68 2.14 -7.40
N LEU A 233 -3.86 2.22 -6.09
CA LEU A 233 -4.19 3.46 -5.38
C LEU A 233 -2.95 4.34 -5.23
N TYR A 234 -1.85 3.72 -4.81
CA TYR A 234 -0.54 4.36 -4.67
C TYR A 234 0.57 3.37 -4.96
N ALA A 235 1.55 3.78 -5.75
CA ALA A 235 2.81 3.07 -5.94
C ALA A 235 3.96 4.06 -6.15
N PRO A 236 5.18 3.73 -5.66
CA PRO A 236 6.35 4.49 -6.04
C PRO A 236 6.64 4.30 -7.54
N GLN A 237 7.39 5.23 -8.14
CA GLN A 237 7.83 5.12 -9.53
C GLN A 237 8.78 3.93 -9.70
N ASN A 238 8.22 2.76 -9.98
CA ASN A 238 8.97 1.52 -10.16
C ASN A 238 8.38 0.71 -11.31
N GLU A 239 9.21 0.38 -12.30
CA GLU A 239 8.78 -0.41 -13.47
C GLU A 239 8.20 -1.79 -13.12
N VAL A 240 8.56 -2.36 -11.97
CA VAL A 240 8.12 -3.69 -11.55
C VAL A 240 6.64 -3.69 -11.19
N VAL A 241 6.10 -2.59 -10.64
CA VAL A 241 4.67 -2.46 -10.30
C VAL A 241 3.79 -2.74 -11.52
N TYR A 242 4.12 -2.13 -12.66
CA TYR A 242 3.35 -2.29 -13.91
C TYR A 242 3.50 -3.67 -14.58
N ARG A 243 4.31 -4.55 -13.98
CA ARG A 243 4.54 -5.93 -14.46
C ARG A 243 4.05 -6.98 -13.48
N MET A 244 3.46 -6.54 -12.37
CA MET A 244 2.81 -7.44 -11.43
C MET A 244 1.59 -8.08 -12.09
N ASN A 245 1.49 -9.39 -11.94
CA ASN A 245 0.28 -10.08 -12.34
C ASN A 245 -0.73 -9.99 -11.19
N PRO A 246 -1.93 -9.42 -11.40
CA PRO A 246 -2.95 -9.34 -10.35
C PRO A 246 -3.25 -10.69 -9.69
N ASN A 247 -3.18 -11.79 -10.45
CA ASN A 247 -3.42 -13.14 -9.93
C ASN A 247 -2.37 -13.63 -8.91
N TRP A 248 -1.27 -12.90 -8.71
CA TRP A 248 -0.31 -13.22 -7.65
C TRP A 248 -0.76 -12.72 -6.28
N VAL A 249 -1.69 -11.79 -6.26
CA VAL A 249 -2.32 -11.27 -5.05
C VAL A 249 -3.74 -11.82 -5.04
N THR A 250 -3.98 -12.83 -4.23
CA THR A 250 -5.29 -13.48 -4.14
C THR A 250 -6.27 -12.62 -3.33
N ASP A 251 -7.50 -12.53 -3.84
CA ASP A 251 -8.55 -11.73 -3.24
C ASP A 251 -8.86 -12.16 -1.80
N GLY A 252 -8.93 -11.17 -0.92
CA GLY A 252 -9.47 -11.31 0.43
C GLY A 252 -8.59 -11.99 1.47
N GLU A 253 -7.36 -12.40 1.12
CA GLU A 253 -6.45 -13.07 2.05
C GLU A 253 -5.09 -12.38 2.11
N SER A 254 -4.35 -12.65 3.19
CA SER A 254 -2.96 -12.24 3.34
C SER A 254 -2.06 -13.42 2.99
N GLY A 255 -0.94 -13.16 2.33
CA GLY A 255 -0.09 -14.25 1.87
C GLY A 255 1.28 -13.83 1.34
N ARG A 256 1.98 -14.83 0.81
CA ARG A 256 3.25 -14.63 0.12
C ARG A 256 3.31 -15.45 -1.18
N VAL A 257 3.92 -14.86 -2.20
CA VAL A 257 4.18 -15.52 -3.48
C VAL A 257 5.61 -15.21 -3.92
N ARG A 258 6.29 -16.22 -4.47
CA ARG A 258 7.56 -16.00 -5.16
C ARG A 258 7.31 -15.94 -6.66
N CYS A 259 7.79 -14.88 -7.29
CA CYS A 259 7.61 -14.67 -8.73
C CYS A 259 8.91 -14.27 -9.41
N ARG A 260 8.98 -14.43 -10.73
CA ARG A 260 10.14 -14.01 -11.51
C ARG A 260 9.74 -12.93 -12.51
N ILE A 261 10.39 -11.76 -12.42
CA ILE A 261 10.14 -10.61 -13.30
C ILE A 261 11.47 -10.19 -13.92
N LYS A 262 11.53 -10.11 -15.25
CA LYS A 262 12.77 -9.78 -16.00
C LYS A 262 13.99 -10.62 -15.59
N GLY A 263 13.78 -11.90 -15.30
CA GLY A 263 14.87 -12.82 -14.91
C GLY A 263 15.37 -12.69 -13.46
N LYS A 264 14.77 -11.80 -12.66
CA LYS A 264 15.04 -11.66 -11.22
C LYS A 264 13.92 -12.28 -10.41
N ASP A 265 14.27 -12.91 -9.31
CA ASP A 265 13.32 -13.52 -8.38
C ASP A 265 12.91 -12.49 -7.32
N TYR A 266 11.60 -12.35 -7.12
CA TYR A 266 10.99 -11.46 -6.13
C TYR A 266 10.12 -12.26 -5.17
N ASN A 267 10.12 -11.85 -3.90
CA ASN A 267 9.10 -12.23 -2.93
C ASN A 267 8.07 -11.13 -2.87
N VAL A 268 6.83 -11.50 -3.08
CA VAL A 268 5.65 -10.63 -2.93
C VAL A 268 4.94 -11.06 -1.66
N ILE A 269 4.76 -10.14 -0.74
CA ILE A 269 4.04 -10.32 0.52
C ILE A 269 2.86 -9.36 0.48
N TYR A 270 1.67 -9.84 0.77
CA TYR A 270 0.46 -9.02 0.72
C TYR A 270 -0.45 -9.26 1.91
N SER A 271 -1.10 -8.20 2.35
CA SER A 271 -2.11 -8.20 3.40
C SER A 271 -3.34 -7.43 2.92
N HIS A 272 -4.51 -7.89 3.31
CA HIS A 272 -5.80 -7.33 2.90
C HIS A 272 -6.55 -6.73 4.08
N SER A 273 -7.17 -5.55 3.87
CA SER A 273 -8.08 -4.94 4.82
C SER A 273 -9.52 -5.32 4.49
N LYS A 274 -10.26 -5.77 5.50
CA LYS A 274 -11.70 -6.07 5.36
C LYS A 274 -12.58 -4.81 5.39
N TYR A 275 -12.06 -3.69 5.87
CA TYR A 275 -12.85 -2.47 6.01
C TYR A 275 -12.83 -1.64 4.71
N THR A 276 -11.65 -1.40 4.16
CA THR A 276 -11.48 -0.58 2.94
C THR A 276 -11.39 -1.40 1.66
N ASP A 277 -11.36 -2.73 1.76
CA ASP A 277 -11.11 -3.66 0.64
C ASP A 277 -9.77 -3.38 -0.07
N LEU A 278 -8.84 -2.72 0.64
CA LEU A 278 -7.51 -2.41 0.14
C LEU A 278 -6.52 -3.53 0.45
N THR A 279 -5.56 -3.71 -0.44
CA THR A 279 -4.45 -4.64 -0.28
C THR A 279 -3.13 -3.89 -0.27
N ALA A 280 -2.36 -4.05 0.81
CA ALA A 280 -0.98 -3.61 0.90
C ALA A 280 -0.07 -4.70 0.34
N VAL A 281 0.78 -4.34 -0.62
CA VAL A 281 1.69 -5.27 -1.30
C VAL A 281 3.13 -4.80 -1.13
N GLY A 282 4.00 -5.67 -0.59
CA GLY A 282 5.44 -5.47 -0.52
C GLY A 282 6.16 -6.38 -1.51
N VAL A 283 7.05 -5.83 -2.31
CA VAL A 283 7.82 -6.54 -3.34
C VAL A 283 9.31 -6.44 -3.01
N PHE A 284 9.96 -7.56 -2.75
CA PHE A 284 11.34 -7.64 -2.27
C PHE A 284 12.21 -8.41 -3.27
N ASP A 285 13.37 -7.86 -3.63
CA ASP A 285 14.38 -8.55 -4.44
C ASP A 285 15.00 -9.67 -3.62
N TRP A 286 14.66 -10.93 -3.95
CA TRP A 286 15.15 -12.10 -3.24
C TRP A 286 16.67 -12.23 -3.31
N GLY A 287 17.30 -11.91 -4.44
CA GLY A 287 18.74 -11.95 -4.61
C GLY A 287 19.47 -11.05 -3.63
N LYS A 288 19.00 -9.83 -3.43
CA LYS A 288 19.58 -8.88 -2.49
C LYS A 288 19.34 -9.27 -1.03
N THR A 289 18.18 -9.84 -0.73
CA THR A 289 17.87 -10.36 0.61
C THR A 289 18.86 -11.46 1.02
N ILE A 290 19.22 -12.35 0.08
CA ILE A 290 20.19 -13.44 0.32
C ILE A 290 21.64 -12.93 0.31
N GLU A 291 21.96 -11.81 -0.30
CA GLU A 291 23.34 -11.29 -0.38
C GLU A 291 23.95 -11.06 1.01
N GLY A 292 23.16 -10.55 1.97
CA GLY A 292 23.58 -10.46 3.37
C GLY A 292 23.95 -11.82 3.99
N ILE A 293 23.19 -12.86 3.65
CA ILE A 293 23.42 -14.24 4.09
C ILE A 293 24.68 -14.82 3.43
N SER A 294 24.92 -14.52 2.15
CA SER A 294 26.09 -14.97 1.42
C SER A 294 27.40 -14.42 2.00
N ARG A 295 27.40 -13.20 2.50
CA ARG A 295 28.55 -12.60 3.22
C ARG A 295 28.83 -13.34 4.53
N ALA A 296 27.80 -13.61 5.34
CA ALA A 296 27.94 -14.39 6.57
C ALA A 296 28.47 -15.79 6.28
N ARG A 297 28.01 -16.43 5.21
CA ARG A 297 28.50 -17.74 4.72
C ARG A 297 29.98 -17.68 4.34
N THR A 298 30.43 -16.63 3.68
CA THR A 298 31.82 -16.42 3.30
C THR A 298 32.70 -16.24 4.53
N VAL A 299 32.27 -15.45 5.52
CA VAL A 299 32.98 -15.25 6.78
C VAL A 299 33.10 -16.58 7.55
N SER A 300 32.01 -17.36 7.64
CA SER A 300 32.04 -18.70 8.29
C SER A 300 33.01 -19.66 7.62
N LYS A 301 33.11 -19.64 6.28
CA LYS A 301 34.11 -20.45 5.54
C LYS A 301 35.55 -20.05 5.89
N TRP A 302 35.85 -18.76 5.97
CA TRP A 302 37.17 -18.27 6.34
C TRP A 302 37.52 -18.63 7.77
N ILE A 303 36.58 -18.54 8.72
CA ILE A 303 36.79 -18.98 10.11
C ILE A 303 37.12 -20.48 10.16
N ALA A 304 36.38 -21.31 9.40
CA ALA A 304 36.64 -22.75 9.32
C ALA A 304 38.08 -23.05 8.78
N VAL A 305 38.50 -22.31 7.75
CA VAL A 305 39.88 -22.45 7.20
C VAL A 305 40.94 -22.04 8.23
N ILE A 306 40.72 -20.96 8.96
CA ILE A 306 41.65 -20.48 10.01
C ILE A 306 41.78 -21.54 11.12
N ILE A 307 40.63 -22.08 11.60
CA ILE A 307 40.64 -23.15 12.62
C ILE A 307 41.40 -24.36 12.14
N MET A 308 41.25 -24.76 10.85
CA MET A 308 42.01 -25.87 10.29
C MET A 308 43.54 -25.62 10.26
N ILE A 309 43.95 -24.41 9.89
CA ILE A 309 45.39 -24.05 9.87
C ILE A 309 45.96 -24.12 11.27
N PHE A 310 45.28 -23.64 12.30
CA PHE A 310 45.68 -23.73 13.68
C PHE A 310 45.73 -25.18 14.17
N ALA A 311 44.71 -25.99 13.84
CA ALA A 311 44.70 -27.43 14.22
C ALA A 311 45.76 -28.26 13.52
N ALA A 312 46.22 -27.85 12.34
CA ALA A 312 47.32 -28.53 11.61
C ALA A 312 48.72 -28.08 12.06
N GLY A 313 48.84 -26.90 12.69
CA GLY A 313 50.12 -26.36 13.17
C GLY A 313 50.42 -26.64 14.64
N ALA A 314 49.46 -27.16 15.40
CA ALA A 314 49.59 -27.59 16.79
C ALA A 314 49.91 -29.10 16.86
#